data_450dde5156b679a7b155843ff90bd3ff
#
_entry.id   450dde5156b679a7b155843ff90bd3ff
#
_cell.length_a   1.000
_cell.length_b   1.000
_cell.length_c   1.000
_cell.angle_alpha   90.00
_cell.angle_beta   90.00
_cell.angle_gamma   90.00
#
_symmetry.space_group_name_H-M   'P 1'
#
loop_
_entity.id
_entity.type
_entity.pdbx_description
1 polymer ?
#
loop_
_entity_poly.entity_id
_entity_poly.type
_entity_poly.pdbx_seq_one_letter_code
_entity_poly.pdbx_strand_id
1 'polypeptide(L)'
;MTHGSRPHVTRGEFLQIFTAVMLPMFMAMIDQTLLATATPVVAADFGNLYDTSWIATAYLLTSAVMIPVYGRLGDRHGRREILLVSLAIFVLGAMLCAASQSMNQLIAARALQGVGGGGLMSLSFALIGELVPPRQRVSYQGYFAIISTAANVLGPVVGGQVVAHASWRWLFVAYLPLGALAAWRLGRMPRGRHHPDTPGVADLVGLALFAVGTTLLLFGFSSAGHRFAWLSWQTALCISVGALTWAGLLAHEHRHRAPFFPIDLLQIRGLRQSLLTAICSTFCLLALVFYLPVYFQLGLHTGAAQAGLLLTPVLLGFIAGGTLAGRHVGRTGEPKPVPVAGLVLAAIALLVLVAAPSNKVLVAALGFVTGIGLGPTMPTVQVVVQTIAGHERLGAATALVVLSRTLGAALGTALIGAVVYSLMPNVDLSQLVRHESVGNAPGNAEVIRAFRIAFFATALVAAFGAFNASRVPRVRV
;
A
#
# COMPACT_ATOMS: atom_id res chain seq x y z
N MET A 1 34.27 17.32 15.08
CA MET A 1 32.82 17.26 15.23
C MET A 1 32.48 15.82 15.64
N THR A 2 32.25 15.63 16.92
CA THR A 2 32.08 14.31 17.58
C THR A 2 30.77 13.69 17.16
N HIS A 3 30.85 12.62 16.37
CA HIS A 3 29.74 11.72 16.16
C HIS A 3 29.41 11.02 17.51
N GLY A 4 28.54 11.63 18.29
CA GLY A 4 27.96 10.99 19.46
C GLY A 4 27.25 9.72 19.02
N SER A 5 27.83 8.57 19.32
CA SER A 5 27.20 7.26 19.20
C SER A 5 25.89 7.30 19.97
N ARG A 6 24.75 7.26 19.28
CA ARG A 6 23.45 7.10 19.96
C ARG A 6 23.49 5.81 20.75
N PRO A 7 23.06 5.80 22.01
CA PRO A 7 23.04 4.60 22.82
C PRO A 7 22.18 3.53 22.11
N HIS A 8 22.64 2.29 22.14
CA HIS A 8 21.86 1.15 21.66
C HIS A 8 20.50 1.15 22.39
N VAL A 9 19.43 1.24 21.61
CA VAL A 9 18.07 1.13 22.15
C VAL A 9 17.98 -0.21 22.87
N THR A 10 17.68 -0.19 24.14
CA THR A 10 17.54 -1.41 24.94
C THR A 10 16.35 -2.24 24.43
N ARG A 11 16.39 -3.56 24.64
CA ARG A 11 15.29 -4.44 24.21
C ARG A 11 13.92 -4.02 24.79
N GLY A 12 13.92 -3.44 25.99
CA GLY A 12 12.70 -2.92 26.63
C GLY A 12 12.16 -1.66 25.95
N GLU A 13 13.02 -0.69 25.68
CA GLU A 13 12.67 0.54 24.93
C GLU A 13 12.20 0.20 23.53
N PHE A 14 12.86 -0.77 22.89
CA PHE A 14 12.44 -1.28 21.61
C PHE A 14 11.01 -1.81 21.62
N LEU A 15 10.68 -2.72 22.54
CA LEU A 15 9.34 -3.30 22.63
C LEU A 15 8.27 -2.23 22.91
N GLN A 16 8.60 -1.19 23.68
CA GLN A 16 7.70 -0.06 23.90
C GLN A 16 7.44 0.73 22.61
N ILE A 17 8.49 1.10 21.88
CA ILE A 17 8.40 1.81 20.61
C ILE A 17 7.63 0.96 19.60
N PHE A 18 8.01 -0.31 19.47
CA PHE A 18 7.42 -1.25 18.51
C PHE A 18 5.92 -1.41 18.74
N THR A 19 5.51 -1.74 19.98
CA THR A 19 4.08 -1.95 20.26
C THR A 19 3.26 -0.67 20.15
N ALA A 20 3.83 0.49 20.44
CA ALA A 20 3.15 1.77 20.30
C ALA A 20 2.91 2.16 18.84
N VAL A 21 3.86 1.86 17.93
CA VAL A 21 3.80 2.24 16.52
C VAL A 21 3.08 1.17 15.68
N MET A 22 3.25 -0.11 16.01
CA MET A 22 2.67 -1.21 15.22
C MET A 22 1.17 -1.33 15.39
N LEU A 23 0.61 -0.95 16.54
CA LEU A 23 -0.84 -1.03 16.76
C LEU A 23 -1.64 -0.06 15.86
N PRO A 24 -1.30 1.24 15.73
CA PRO A 24 -1.93 2.12 14.75
C PRO A 24 -1.80 1.62 13.30
N MET A 25 -0.62 1.09 12.94
CA MET A 25 -0.41 0.51 11.61
C MET A 25 -1.30 -0.70 11.36
N PHE A 26 -1.38 -1.62 12.33
CA PHE A 26 -2.26 -2.79 12.25
C PHE A 26 -3.72 -2.38 12.08
N MET A 27 -4.19 -1.36 12.84
CA MET A 27 -5.56 -0.84 12.71
C MET A 27 -5.84 -0.34 11.29
N ALA A 28 -4.92 0.43 10.70
CA ALA A 28 -5.10 0.94 9.33
C ALA A 28 -5.06 -0.16 8.26
N MET A 29 -4.31 -1.25 8.51
CA MET A 29 -4.21 -2.37 7.57
C MET A 29 -5.38 -3.32 7.66
N ILE A 30 -5.78 -3.71 8.86
CA ILE A 30 -6.88 -4.66 9.06
C ILE A 30 -8.20 -4.04 8.63
N ASP A 31 -8.36 -2.72 8.74
CA ASP A 31 -9.55 -1.99 8.33
C ASP A 31 -9.90 -2.25 6.85
N GLN A 32 -8.92 -2.26 5.97
CA GLN A 32 -9.13 -2.51 4.54
C GLN A 32 -9.61 -3.93 4.26
N THR A 33 -9.16 -4.90 5.03
CA THR A 33 -9.46 -6.33 4.82
C THR A 33 -10.72 -6.78 5.55
N LEU A 34 -11.03 -6.21 6.72
CA LEU A 34 -12.29 -6.44 7.44
C LEU A 34 -13.50 -6.06 6.59
N LEU A 35 -13.44 -4.91 5.92
CA LEU A 35 -14.54 -4.41 5.09
C LEU A 35 -14.80 -5.26 3.86
N ALA A 36 -13.82 -5.92 3.31
CA ALA A 36 -14.01 -6.75 2.13
C ALA A 36 -15.09 -7.84 2.36
N THR A 37 -15.16 -8.39 3.57
CA THR A 37 -16.16 -9.40 3.95
C THR A 37 -17.49 -8.79 4.42
N ALA A 38 -17.47 -7.56 4.95
CA ALA A 38 -18.66 -6.88 5.44
C ALA A 38 -19.46 -6.16 4.31
N THR A 39 -18.79 -5.80 3.21
CA THR A 39 -19.38 -5.01 2.12
C THR A 39 -20.72 -5.57 1.59
N PRO A 40 -20.86 -6.88 1.31
CA PRO A 40 -22.15 -7.42 0.83
C PRO A 40 -23.28 -7.26 1.84
N VAL A 41 -23.00 -7.42 3.14
CA VAL A 41 -23.99 -7.29 4.21
C VAL A 41 -24.40 -5.82 4.42
N VAL A 42 -23.43 -4.91 4.36
CA VAL A 42 -23.69 -3.46 4.38
C VAL A 42 -24.55 -3.04 3.19
N ALA A 43 -24.28 -3.59 2.01
CA ALA A 43 -25.06 -3.35 0.81
C ALA A 43 -26.51 -3.80 0.96
N ALA A 44 -26.73 -4.97 1.56
CA ALA A 44 -28.07 -5.50 1.84
C ALA A 44 -28.80 -4.65 2.90
N ASP A 45 -28.11 -4.22 3.96
CA ASP A 45 -28.69 -3.42 5.05
C ASP A 45 -29.18 -2.05 4.55
N PHE A 46 -28.46 -1.40 3.62
CA PHE A 46 -28.85 -0.11 3.05
C PHE A 46 -29.61 -0.20 1.71
N GLY A 47 -29.79 -1.39 1.16
CA GLY A 47 -30.49 -1.59 -0.12
C GLY A 47 -29.79 -0.97 -1.34
N ASN A 48 -28.48 -0.73 -1.24
CA ASN A 48 -27.70 -0.07 -2.28
C ASN A 48 -26.41 -0.85 -2.62
N LEU A 49 -26.46 -1.61 -3.71
CA LEU A 49 -25.33 -2.38 -4.22
C LEU A 49 -24.36 -1.54 -5.07
N TYR A 50 -24.86 -0.48 -5.72
CA TYR A 50 -24.07 0.29 -6.68
C TYR A 50 -22.96 1.12 -6.03
N ASP A 51 -23.19 1.64 -4.83
CA ASP A 51 -22.25 2.53 -4.15
C ASP A 51 -21.31 1.81 -3.18
N THR A 52 -21.35 0.48 -3.10
CA THR A 52 -20.51 -0.31 -2.19
C THR A 52 -19.02 -0.12 -2.43
N SER A 53 -18.60 0.04 -3.68
CA SER A 53 -17.20 0.30 -4.03
C SER A 53 -16.68 1.62 -3.43
N TRP A 54 -17.58 2.59 -3.18
CA TRP A 54 -17.23 3.86 -2.57
C TRP A 54 -16.84 3.76 -1.10
N ILE A 55 -17.29 2.72 -0.39
CA ILE A 55 -16.92 2.48 1.01
C ILE A 55 -15.39 2.34 1.15
N ALA A 56 -14.77 1.57 0.27
CA ALA A 56 -13.31 1.42 0.24
C ALA A 56 -12.62 2.60 -0.46
N THR A 57 -13.18 3.06 -1.59
CA THR A 57 -12.59 4.11 -2.43
C THR A 57 -12.47 5.43 -1.67
N ALA A 58 -13.50 5.86 -0.94
CA ALA A 58 -13.48 7.10 -0.17
C ALA A 58 -12.36 7.11 0.87
N TYR A 59 -12.17 6.00 1.60
CA TYR A 59 -11.08 5.84 2.55
C TYR A 59 -9.70 5.91 1.86
N LEU A 60 -9.52 5.16 0.78
CA LEU A 60 -8.23 5.08 0.08
C LEU A 60 -7.82 6.43 -0.52
N LEU A 61 -8.77 7.14 -1.15
CA LEU A 61 -8.53 8.45 -1.74
C LEU A 61 -8.11 9.48 -0.69
N THR A 62 -8.90 9.62 0.37
CA THR A 62 -8.59 10.59 1.43
C THR A 62 -7.31 10.23 2.18
N SER A 63 -7.07 8.95 2.42
CA SER A 63 -5.82 8.45 3.01
C SER A 63 -4.61 8.81 2.15
N ALA A 64 -4.67 8.56 0.84
CA ALA A 64 -3.58 8.87 -0.09
C ALA A 64 -3.25 10.38 -0.14
N VAL A 65 -4.29 11.23 -0.16
CA VAL A 65 -4.15 12.68 -0.14
C VAL A 65 -3.50 13.18 1.15
N MET A 66 -3.85 12.58 2.29
CA MET A 66 -3.38 13.02 3.61
C MET A 66 -1.97 12.54 3.95
N ILE A 67 -1.44 11.52 3.26
CA ILE A 67 -0.08 10.99 3.51
C ILE A 67 1.00 12.09 3.49
N PRO A 68 1.14 12.93 2.44
CA PRO A 68 2.16 13.99 2.42
C PRO A 68 1.88 15.11 3.42
N VAL A 69 0.60 15.41 3.68
CA VAL A 69 0.18 16.40 4.68
C VAL A 69 0.71 16.01 6.06
N TYR A 70 0.45 14.76 6.47
CA TYR A 70 0.92 14.25 7.74
C TYR A 70 2.45 14.13 7.81
N GLY A 71 3.09 13.81 6.69
CA GLY A 71 4.56 13.82 6.63
C GLY A 71 5.14 15.17 7.05
N ARG A 72 4.62 16.26 6.48
CA ARG A 72 5.04 17.62 6.82
C ARG A 72 4.63 18.08 8.22
N LEU A 73 3.37 17.83 8.58
CA LEU A 73 2.89 18.16 9.93
C LEU A 73 3.71 17.46 11.00
N GLY A 74 4.07 16.19 10.76
CA GLY A 74 4.91 15.41 11.65
C GLY A 74 6.33 15.95 11.77
N ASP A 75 6.94 16.40 10.67
CA ASP A 75 8.28 17.00 10.68
C ASP A 75 8.29 18.35 11.45
N ARG A 76 7.21 19.13 11.35
CA ARG A 76 7.09 20.45 12.02
C ARG A 76 6.68 20.36 13.48
N HIS A 77 5.63 19.59 13.79
CA HIS A 77 4.98 19.61 15.12
C HIS A 77 5.35 18.40 15.98
N GLY A 78 6.17 17.48 15.43
CA GLY A 78 6.49 16.23 16.10
C GLY A 78 5.62 15.06 15.61
N ARG A 79 6.28 13.96 15.25
CA ARG A 79 5.62 12.79 14.61
C ARG A 79 4.68 12.07 15.57
N ARG A 80 5.06 12.02 16.86
CA ARG A 80 4.23 11.39 17.90
C ARG A 80 2.91 12.14 18.11
N GLU A 81 2.98 13.47 18.21
CA GLU A 81 1.83 14.33 18.46
C GLU A 81 0.84 14.27 17.28
N ILE A 82 1.36 14.36 16.06
CA ILE A 82 0.53 14.27 14.86
C ILE A 82 -0.01 12.85 14.64
N LEU A 83 0.73 11.81 15.04
CA LEU A 83 0.22 10.43 15.02
C LEU A 83 -0.95 10.24 15.98
N LEU A 84 -0.91 10.85 17.17
CA LEU A 84 -2.04 10.86 18.11
C LEU A 84 -3.26 11.58 17.55
N VAL A 85 -3.06 12.72 16.87
CA VAL A 85 -4.15 13.43 16.18
C VAL A 85 -4.75 12.57 15.06
N SER A 86 -3.92 11.96 14.23
CA SER A 86 -4.40 11.08 13.15
C SER A 86 -5.15 9.86 13.69
N LEU A 87 -4.69 9.28 14.81
CA LEU A 87 -5.35 8.18 15.50
C LEU A 87 -6.74 8.61 16.02
N ALA A 88 -6.82 9.79 16.63
CA ALA A 88 -8.11 10.32 17.12
C ALA A 88 -9.10 10.54 15.95
N ILE A 89 -8.66 11.10 14.83
CA ILE A 89 -9.49 11.28 13.62
C ILE A 89 -9.92 9.91 13.06
N PHE A 90 -9.02 8.93 13.01
CA PHE A 90 -9.34 7.57 12.55
C PHE A 90 -10.43 6.91 13.42
N VAL A 91 -10.29 6.97 14.74
CA VAL A 91 -11.25 6.39 15.67
C VAL A 91 -12.58 7.13 15.62
N LEU A 92 -12.56 8.48 15.53
CA LEU A 92 -13.78 9.27 15.35
C LEU A 92 -14.52 8.87 14.06
N GLY A 93 -13.77 8.77 12.94
CA GLY A 93 -14.33 8.31 11.67
C GLY A 93 -14.93 6.90 11.78
N ALA A 94 -14.26 5.99 12.49
CA ALA A 94 -14.80 4.65 12.75
C ALA A 94 -16.11 4.68 13.57
N MET A 95 -16.17 5.52 14.61
CA MET A 95 -17.41 5.66 15.39
C MET A 95 -18.56 6.22 14.54
N LEU A 96 -18.28 7.17 13.65
CA LEU A 96 -19.28 7.69 12.69
C LEU A 96 -19.70 6.62 11.67
N CYS A 97 -18.77 5.74 11.22
CA CYS A 97 -19.13 4.58 10.41
C CYS A 97 -20.09 3.65 11.15
N ALA A 98 -19.82 3.35 12.43
CA ALA A 98 -20.71 2.52 13.24
C ALA A 98 -22.10 3.15 13.44
N ALA A 99 -22.18 4.48 13.55
CA ALA A 99 -23.42 5.23 13.74
C ALA A 99 -24.18 5.52 12.43
N SER A 100 -23.62 5.19 11.26
CA SER A 100 -24.23 5.51 9.96
C SER A 100 -25.56 4.79 9.75
N GLN A 101 -26.55 5.53 9.22
CA GLN A 101 -27.90 5.05 8.92
C GLN A 101 -28.21 5.01 7.42
N SER A 102 -27.24 5.44 6.58
CA SER A 102 -27.36 5.39 5.13
C SER A 102 -26.00 5.18 4.48
N MET A 103 -25.99 4.70 3.23
CA MET A 103 -24.78 4.49 2.44
C MET A 103 -23.97 5.78 2.31
N ASN A 104 -24.60 6.93 2.04
CA ASN A 104 -23.92 8.21 1.90
C ASN A 104 -23.25 8.67 3.21
N GLN A 105 -23.90 8.45 4.37
CA GLN A 105 -23.29 8.74 5.66
C GLN A 105 -22.09 7.84 5.91
N LEU A 106 -22.19 6.55 5.59
CA LEU A 106 -21.08 5.61 5.71
C LEU A 106 -19.91 6.04 4.82
N ILE A 107 -20.15 6.39 3.56
CA ILE A 107 -19.11 6.87 2.62
C ILE A 107 -18.42 8.14 3.15
N ALA A 108 -19.19 9.11 3.66
CA ALA A 108 -18.64 10.33 4.25
C ALA A 108 -17.81 10.04 5.51
N ALA A 109 -18.30 9.15 6.38
CA ALA A 109 -17.57 8.71 7.57
C ALA A 109 -16.28 7.95 7.20
N ARG A 110 -16.29 7.13 6.14
CA ARG A 110 -15.12 6.45 5.58
C ARG A 110 -14.08 7.44 5.03
N ALA A 111 -14.55 8.52 4.37
CA ALA A 111 -13.64 9.58 3.94
C ALA A 111 -12.93 10.23 5.15
N LEU A 112 -13.67 10.53 6.22
CA LEU A 112 -13.06 11.06 7.46
C LEU A 112 -12.10 10.07 8.11
N GLN A 113 -12.47 8.79 8.17
CA GLN A 113 -11.62 7.73 8.70
C GLN A 113 -10.32 7.61 7.88
N GLY A 114 -10.42 7.75 6.55
CA GLY A 114 -9.27 7.77 5.65
C GLY A 114 -8.36 8.96 5.89
N VAL A 115 -8.90 10.14 6.24
CA VAL A 115 -8.08 11.28 6.68
C VAL A 115 -7.16 10.86 7.84
N GLY A 116 -7.67 10.17 8.86
CA GLY A 116 -6.83 9.63 9.94
C GLY A 116 -5.89 8.52 9.45
N GLY A 117 -6.38 7.59 8.63
CA GLY A 117 -5.66 6.41 8.14
C GLY A 117 -4.34 6.72 7.42
N GLY A 118 -4.32 7.80 6.61
CA GLY A 118 -3.10 8.27 5.93
C GLY A 118 -1.97 8.62 6.89
N GLY A 119 -2.29 9.21 8.04
CA GLY A 119 -1.32 9.52 9.09
C GLY A 119 -0.83 8.30 9.84
N LEU A 120 -1.72 7.33 10.13
CA LEU A 120 -1.34 6.11 10.85
C LEU A 120 -0.22 5.35 10.14
N MET A 121 -0.24 5.28 8.82
CA MET A 121 0.79 4.59 8.05
C MET A 121 2.08 5.41 7.91
N SER A 122 1.96 6.65 7.41
CA SER A 122 3.14 7.47 7.07
C SER A 122 3.94 7.89 8.31
N LEU A 123 3.25 8.34 9.37
CA LEU A 123 3.91 8.78 10.60
C LEU A 123 4.50 7.62 11.40
N SER A 124 3.87 6.44 11.38
CA SER A 124 4.43 5.25 12.03
C SER A 124 5.78 4.87 11.42
N PHE A 125 5.89 4.83 10.09
CA PHE A 125 7.16 4.59 9.41
C PHE A 125 8.19 5.70 9.68
N ALA A 126 7.75 6.96 9.71
CA ALA A 126 8.62 8.10 9.99
C ALA A 126 9.15 8.05 11.44
N LEU A 127 8.30 7.68 12.39
CA LEU A 127 8.66 7.57 13.82
C LEU A 127 9.67 6.43 14.05
N ILE A 128 9.52 5.28 13.38
CA ILE A 128 10.54 4.23 13.37
C ILE A 128 11.86 4.77 12.80
N GLY A 129 11.79 5.54 11.70
CA GLY A 129 12.95 6.19 11.10
C GLY A 129 13.66 7.19 12.01
N GLU A 130 12.94 7.83 12.94
CA GLU A 130 13.51 8.75 13.92
C GLU A 130 14.19 8.04 15.11
N LEU A 131 13.54 7.01 15.63
CA LEU A 131 13.90 6.37 16.88
C LEU A 131 14.92 5.23 16.72
N VAL A 132 14.99 4.63 15.53
CA VAL A 132 15.80 3.43 15.28
C VAL A 132 17.00 3.76 14.39
N PRO A 133 18.23 3.28 14.71
CA PRO A 133 19.39 3.43 13.85
C PRO A 133 19.18 2.81 12.45
N PRO A 134 19.73 3.38 11.36
CA PRO A 134 19.46 2.95 9.98
C PRO A 134 19.67 1.45 9.72
N ARG A 135 20.73 0.85 10.27
CA ARG A 135 21.03 -0.59 10.13
C ARG A 135 19.93 -1.49 10.70
N GLN A 136 19.34 -1.08 11.82
CA GLN A 136 18.29 -1.84 12.49
C GLN A 136 16.92 -1.62 11.85
N ARG A 137 16.68 -0.49 11.17
CA ARG A 137 15.39 -0.16 10.54
C ARG A 137 14.92 -1.22 9.57
N VAL A 138 15.83 -1.83 8.81
CA VAL A 138 15.48 -2.88 7.84
C VAL A 138 14.91 -4.11 8.54
N SER A 139 15.46 -4.50 9.69
CA SER A 139 14.92 -5.61 10.49
C SER A 139 13.53 -5.30 11.03
N TYR A 140 13.29 -4.06 11.46
CA TYR A 140 11.96 -3.62 11.93
C TYR A 140 10.92 -3.58 10.80
N GLN A 141 11.34 -3.27 9.57
CA GLN A 141 10.49 -3.37 8.40
C GLN A 141 10.05 -4.83 8.11
N GLY A 142 10.86 -5.82 8.47
CA GLY A 142 10.47 -7.24 8.42
C GLY A 142 9.28 -7.57 9.32
N TYR A 143 9.22 -7.01 10.53
CA TYR A 143 8.06 -7.16 11.43
C TYR A 143 6.80 -6.51 10.85
N PHE A 144 6.95 -5.44 10.07
CA PHE A 144 5.83 -4.84 9.34
C PHE A 144 5.21 -5.82 8.33
N ALA A 145 6.01 -6.58 7.61
CA ALA A 145 5.50 -7.60 6.69
C ALA A 145 4.69 -8.67 7.44
N ILE A 146 5.13 -9.07 8.65
CA ILE A 146 4.40 -10.01 9.50
C ILE A 146 3.05 -9.42 9.92
N ILE A 147 3.02 -8.18 10.39
CA ILE A 147 1.79 -7.48 10.81
C ILE A 147 0.83 -7.31 9.63
N SER A 148 1.36 -6.94 8.47
CA SER A 148 0.57 -6.82 7.24
C SER A 148 -0.08 -8.15 6.85
N THR A 149 0.69 -9.24 6.91
CA THR A 149 0.16 -10.57 6.62
C THR A 149 -0.87 -10.99 7.67
N ALA A 150 -0.59 -10.75 8.96
CA ALA A 150 -1.55 -11.02 10.02
C ALA A 150 -2.87 -10.24 9.79
N ALA A 151 -2.80 -8.95 9.44
CA ALA A 151 -3.97 -8.15 9.12
C ALA A 151 -4.74 -8.69 7.91
N ASN A 152 -4.04 -9.11 6.86
CA ASN A 152 -4.64 -9.66 5.65
C ASN A 152 -5.30 -11.03 5.87
N VAL A 153 -4.79 -11.84 6.80
CA VAL A 153 -5.38 -13.15 7.16
C VAL A 153 -6.48 -13.00 8.19
N LEU A 154 -6.23 -12.23 9.25
CA LEU A 154 -7.20 -12.04 10.34
C LEU A 154 -8.39 -11.19 9.91
N GLY A 155 -8.19 -10.23 8.99
CA GLY A 155 -9.26 -9.36 8.54
C GLY A 155 -10.49 -10.11 8.02
N PRO A 156 -10.38 -10.95 6.98
CA PRO A 156 -11.50 -11.72 6.46
C PRO A 156 -12.07 -12.71 7.47
N VAL A 157 -11.23 -13.35 8.29
CA VAL A 157 -11.69 -14.31 9.31
C VAL A 157 -12.50 -13.61 10.40
N VAL A 158 -11.95 -12.56 10.99
CA VAL A 158 -12.64 -11.79 12.05
C VAL A 158 -13.86 -11.07 11.47
N GLY A 159 -13.70 -10.44 10.29
CA GLY A 159 -14.79 -9.76 9.59
C GLY A 159 -15.95 -10.70 9.30
N GLY A 160 -15.68 -11.87 8.75
CA GLY A 160 -16.68 -12.89 8.45
C GLY A 160 -17.40 -13.41 9.71
N GLN A 161 -16.66 -13.69 10.79
CA GLN A 161 -17.25 -14.16 12.06
C GLN A 161 -18.12 -13.08 12.72
N VAL A 162 -17.68 -11.83 12.75
CA VAL A 162 -18.49 -10.73 13.31
C VAL A 162 -19.77 -10.55 12.50
N VAL A 163 -19.69 -10.54 11.18
CA VAL A 163 -20.85 -10.35 10.31
C VAL A 163 -21.82 -11.53 10.36
N ALA A 164 -21.33 -12.76 10.58
CA ALA A 164 -22.17 -13.95 10.70
C ALA A 164 -22.95 -14.02 12.03
N HIS A 165 -22.43 -13.43 13.12
CA HIS A 165 -23.00 -13.59 14.47
C HIS A 165 -23.45 -12.26 15.11
N ALA A 166 -23.06 -11.11 14.51
CA ALA A 166 -23.35 -9.78 15.04
C ALA A 166 -23.53 -8.76 13.92
N SER A 167 -23.88 -7.52 14.27
CA SER A 167 -23.95 -6.43 13.29
C SER A 167 -22.55 -6.06 12.78
N TRP A 168 -22.43 -5.76 11.49
CA TRP A 168 -21.21 -5.24 10.86
C TRP A 168 -20.69 -3.96 11.57
N ARG A 169 -21.53 -3.23 12.26
CA ARG A 169 -21.19 -2.02 13.02
C ARG A 169 -20.12 -2.31 14.10
N TRP A 170 -20.12 -3.50 14.66
CA TRP A 170 -19.12 -3.91 15.66
C TRP A 170 -17.69 -3.93 15.14
N LEU A 171 -17.50 -4.11 13.82
CA LEU A 171 -16.18 -4.01 13.19
C LEU A 171 -15.55 -2.63 13.41
N PHE A 172 -16.35 -1.58 13.39
CA PHE A 172 -15.92 -0.21 13.62
C PHE A 172 -15.79 0.12 15.11
N VAL A 173 -16.72 -0.37 15.94
CA VAL A 173 -16.69 -0.16 17.40
C VAL A 173 -15.42 -0.77 18.01
N ALA A 174 -14.91 -1.87 17.47
CA ALA A 174 -13.67 -2.51 17.91
C ALA A 174 -12.44 -1.57 17.84
N TYR A 175 -12.47 -0.55 17.00
CA TYR A 175 -11.38 0.44 16.93
C TYR A 175 -11.33 1.37 18.15
N LEU A 176 -12.39 1.50 18.92
CA LEU A 176 -12.39 2.34 20.12
C LEU A 176 -11.43 1.83 21.21
N PRO A 177 -11.53 0.57 21.69
CA PRO A 177 -10.58 0.03 22.68
C PRO A 177 -9.16 -0.10 22.11
N LEU A 178 -9.00 -0.48 20.83
CA LEU A 178 -7.69 -0.55 20.18
C LEU A 178 -7.05 0.82 20.07
N GLY A 179 -7.81 1.85 19.70
CA GLY A 179 -7.35 3.23 19.61
C GLY A 179 -6.98 3.80 20.98
N ALA A 180 -7.77 3.52 22.01
CA ALA A 180 -7.44 3.91 23.38
C ALA A 180 -6.13 3.29 23.87
N LEU A 181 -5.91 1.99 23.60
CA LEU A 181 -4.66 1.29 23.90
C LEU A 181 -3.48 1.87 23.12
N ALA A 182 -3.67 2.16 21.83
CA ALA A 182 -2.64 2.78 20.99
C ALA A 182 -2.29 4.19 21.50
N ALA A 183 -3.29 5.02 21.80
CA ALA A 183 -3.10 6.36 22.35
C ALA A 183 -2.35 6.33 23.69
N TRP A 184 -2.73 5.41 24.58
CA TRP A 184 -2.05 5.24 25.86
C TRP A 184 -0.57 4.84 25.69
N ARG A 185 -0.26 3.90 24.77
CA ARG A 185 1.10 3.48 24.47
C ARG A 185 1.92 4.62 23.86
N LEU A 186 1.37 5.31 22.86
CA LEU A 186 2.00 6.48 22.24
C LEU A 186 2.20 7.61 23.24
N GLY A 187 1.24 7.83 24.14
CA GLY A 187 1.32 8.83 25.22
C GLY A 187 2.50 8.64 26.16
N ARG A 188 2.98 7.41 26.33
CA ARG A 188 4.16 7.09 27.17
C ARG A 188 5.50 7.21 26.44
N MET A 189 5.50 7.40 25.14
CA MET A 189 6.74 7.60 24.39
C MET A 189 7.31 9.00 24.64
N PRO A 190 8.64 9.16 24.56
CA PRO A 190 9.27 10.48 24.61
C PRO A 190 8.72 11.38 23.50
N ARG A 191 8.62 12.68 23.76
CA ARG A 191 8.27 13.65 22.73
C ARG A 191 9.38 13.69 21.68
N GLY A 192 8.98 13.66 20.40
CA GLY A 192 9.91 13.75 19.29
C GLY A 192 10.58 15.13 19.19
N ARG A 193 11.63 15.22 18.37
CA ARG A 193 12.27 16.50 18.09
C ARG A 193 11.37 17.34 17.20
N HIS A 194 11.19 18.59 17.55
CA HIS A 194 10.50 19.60 16.76
C HIS A 194 11.51 20.31 15.86
N HIS A 195 11.15 20.53 14.62
CA HIS A 195 11.89 21.40 13.70
C HIS A 195 10.99 22.58 13.31
N PRO A 196 10.90 23.62 14.15
CA PRO A 196 9.98 24.74 13.92
C PRO A 196 10.29 25.52 12.65
N ASP A 197 11.53 25.46 12.16
CA ASP A 197 11.96 26.11 10.93
C ASP A 197 11.54 25.38 9.66
N THR A 198 10.95 24.18 9.78
CA THR A 198 10.41 23.47 8.64
C THR A 198 9.16 24.18 8.12
N PRO A 199 9.10 24.59 6.85
CA PRO A 199 7.92 25.27 6.30
C PRO A 199 6.67 24.40 6.52
N GLY A 200 5.64 25.01 7.10
CA GLY A 200 4.36 24.30 7.36
C GLY A 200 3.55 24.06 6.09
N VAL A 201 2.33 23.53 6.25
CA VAL A 201 1.33 23.43 5.17
C VAL A 201 0.75 24.85 4.92
N ALA A 202 1.59 25.76 4.43
CA ALA A 202 1.16 27.12 4.08
C ALA A 202 0.62 27.20 2.64
N ASP A 203 0.98 26.22 1.79
CA ASP A 203 0.56 26.17 0.40
C ASP A 203 -0.75 25.40 0.23
N LEU A 204 -1.86 26.09 0.45
CA LEU A 204 -3.20 25.51 0.24
C LEU A 204 -3.50 25.24 -1.23
N VAL A 205 -2.89 26.00 -2.16
CA VAL A 205 -3.09 25.78 -3.59
C VAL A 205 -2.37 24.51 -4.02
N GLY A 206 -1.12 24.32 -3.61
CA GLY A 206 -0.39 23.06 -3.84
C GLY A 206 -1.11 21.86 -3.23
N LEU A 207 -1.63 21.98 -2.01
CA LEU A 207 -2.43 20.94 -1.37
C LEU A 207 -3.70 20.62 -2.19
N ALA A 208 -4.44 21.61 -2.65
CA ALA A 208 -5.65 21.42 -3.45
C ALA A 208 -5.33 20.75 -4.80
N LEU A 209 -4.30 21.22 -5.50
CA LEU A 209 -3.84 20.63 -6.76
C LEU A 209 -3.41 19.16 -6.55
N PHE A 210 -2.67 18.88 -5.49
CA PHE A 210 -2.27 17.52 -5.13
C PHE A 210 -3.49 16.62 -4.83
N ALA A 211 -4.43 17.13 -4.02
CA ALA A 211 -5.63 16.40 -3.64
C ALA A 211 -6.50 16.06 -4.87
N VAL A 212 -6.79 17.09 -5.70
CA VAL A 212 -7.62 16.92 -6.90
C VAL A 212 -6.94 16.02 -7.92
N GLY A 213 -5.66 16.29 -8.23
CA GLY A 213 -4.91 15.51 -9.21
C GLY A 213 -4.75 14.04 -8.82
N THR A 214 -4.40 13.79 -7.54
CA THR A 214 -4.24 12.42 -7.02
C THR A 214 -5.59 11.69 -6.98
N THR A 215 -6.66 12.36 -6.55
CA THR A 215 -8.01 11.79 -6.53
C THR A 215 -8.47 11.41 -7.92
N LEU A 216 -8.32 12.30 -8.91
CA LEU A 216 -8.73 12.05 -10.29
C LEU A 216 -7.93 10.89 -10.91
N LEU A 217 -6.62 10.83 -10.70
CA LEU A 217 -5.79 9.73 -11.21
C LEU A 217 -6.18 8.39 -10.56
N LEU A 218 -6.23 8.33 -9.22
CA LEU A 218 -6.59 7.10 -8.52
C LEU A 218 -8.02 6.65 -8.85
N PHE A 219 -8.97 7.60 -8.92
CA PHE A 219 -10.34 7.30 -9.31
C PHE A 219 -10.43 6.83 -10.76
N GLY A 220 -9.75 7.51 -11.70
CA GLY A 220 -9.70 7.15 -13.10
C GLY A 220 -9.16 5.73 -13.31
N PHE A 221 -8.01 5.41 -12.70
CA PHE A 221 -7.43 4.08 -12.79
C PHE A 221 -8.26 3.00 -12.08
N SER A 222 -8.80 3.29 -10.89
CA SER A 222 -9.61 2.34 -10.14
C SER A 222 -10.96 2.05 -10.79
N SER A 223 -11.55 3.03 -11.50
CA SER A 223 -12.86 2.88 -12.15
C SER A 223 -12.75 2.31 -13.58
N ALA A 224 -11.56 2.39 -14.19
CA ALA A 224 -11.33 1.89 -15.54
C ALA A 224 -11.44 0.36 -15.60
N GLY A 225 -12.19 -0.14 -16.56
CA GLY A 225 -12.46 -1.57 -16.74
C GLY A 225 -13.58 -2.14 -15.86
N HIS A 226 -14.03 -1.38 -14.83
CA HIS A 226 -15.14 -1.80 -13.96
C HIS A 226 -16.38 -0.92 -14.10
N ARG A 227 -16.22 0.39 -13.91
CA ARG A 227 -17.32 1.36 -13.99
C ARG A 227 -17.40 2.04 -15.34
N PHE A 228 -16.25 2.31 -15.94
CA PHE A 228 -16.09 2.92 -17.26
C PHE A 228 -15.21 2.03 -18.13
N ALA A 229 -15.50 1.96 -19.42
CA ALA A 229 -14.58 1.29 -20.35
C ALA A 229 -13.22 2.03 -20.37
N TRP A 230 -12.12 1.32 -20.59
CA TRP A 230 -10.78 1.90 -20.64
C TRP A 230 -10.65 3.04 -21.66
N LEU A 231 -11.27 2.88 -22.84
CA LEU A 231 -11.30 3.88 -23.90
C LEU A 231 -12.52 4.80 -23.83
N SER A 232 -13.18 4.91 -22.67
CA SER A 232 -14.29 5.84 -22.50
C SER A 232 -13.80 7.27 -22.29
N TRP A 233 -14.63 8.25 -22.69
CA TRP A 233 -14.33 9.66 -22.48
C TRP A 233 -14.23 10.02 -20.98
N GLN A 234 -14.95 9.32 -20.11
CA GLN A 234 -14.90 9.51 -18.65
C GLN A 234 -13.53 9.11 -18.08
N THR A 235 -12.99 7.95 -18.48
CA THR A 235 -11.65 7.50 -18.08
C THR A 235 -10.58 8.45 -18.62
N ALA A 236 -10.68 8.81 -19.91
CA ALA A 236 -9.75 9.75 -20.53
C ALA A 236 -9.78 11.13 -19.85
N LEU A 237 -10.97 11.63 -19.49
CA LEU A 237 -11.14 12.90 -18.78
C LEU A 237 -10.50 12.84 -17.39
N CYS A 238 -10.80 11.81 -16.59
CA CYS A 238 -10.20 11.67 -15.24
C CYS A 238 -8.68 11.61 -15.28
N ILE A 239 -8.12 10.82 -16.21
CA ILE A 239 -6.66 10.66 -16.31
C ILE A 239 -6.01 11.95 -16.86
N SER A 240 -6.57 12.57 -17.92
CA SER A 240 -5.98 13.77 -18.52
C SER A 240 -6.09 14.98 -17.59
N VAL A 241 -7.25 15.23 -16.98
CA VAL A 241 -7.41 16.32 -16.02
C VAL A 241 -6.56 16.08 -14.79
N GLY A 242 -6.50 14.83 -14.28
CA GLY A 242 -5.61 14.47 -13.19
C GLY A 242 -4.13 14.72 -13.51
N ALA A 243 -3.68 14.33 -14.70
CA ALA A 243 -2.31 14.56 -15.18
C ALA A 243 -2.00 16.06 -15.38
N LEU A 244 -2.95 16.83 -15.95
CA LEU A 244 -2.82 18.28 -16.10
C LEU A 244 -2.77 18.99 -14.71
N THR A 245 -3.58 18.55 -13.78
CA THR A 245 -3.55 19.07 -12.39
C THR A 245 -2.21 18.78 -11.72
N TRP A 246 -1.63 17.57 -11.94
CA TRP A 246 -0.28 17.26 -11.47
C TRP A 246 0.80 18.09 -12.16
N ALA A 247 0.69 18.34 -13.46
CA ALA A 247 1.59 19.24 -14.17
C ALA A 247 1.48 20.68 -13.62
N GLY A 248 0.25 21.14 -13.35
CA GLY A 248 0.00 22.41 -12.67
C GLY A 248 0.58 22.47 -11.27
N LEU A 249 0.47 21.40 -10.47
CA LEU A 249 1.13 21.27 -9.19
C LEU A 249 2.65 21.44 -9.33
N LEU A 250 3.29 20.69 -10.22
CA LEU A 250 4.72 20.78 -10.43
C LEU A 250 5.16 22.18 -10.83
N ALA A 251 4.41 22.85 -11.72
CA ALA A 251 4.70 24.22 -12.14
C ALA A 251 4.51 25.25 -11.00
N HIS A 252 3.48 25.06 -10.17
CA HIS A 252 3.21 25.89 -8.99
C HIS A 252 4.32 25.75 -7.94
N GLU A 253 4.67 24.53 -7.61
CA GLU A 253 5.67 24.19 -6.60
C GLU A 253 7.07 24.68 -6.95
N HIS A 254 7.45 24.70 -8.25
CA HIS A 254 8.72 25.27 -8.69
C HIS A 254 8.82 26.79 -8.47
N ARG A 255 7.69 27.48 -8.37
CA ARG A 255 7.63 28.94 -8.18
C ARG A 255 7.37 29.35 -6.74
N HIS A 256 6.87 28.43 -5.90
CA HIS A 256 6.48 28.72 -4.54
C HIS A 256 7.66 28.65 -3.57
N ARG A 257 7.82 29.66 -2.68
CA ARG A 257 8.95 29.72 -1.73
C ARG A 257 8.92 28.63 -0.66
N ALA A 258 7.73 28.12 -0.32
CA ALA A 258 7.52 27.05 0.66
C ALA A 258 6.60 25.95 0.06
N PRO A 259 7.13 25.17 -0.89
CA PRO A 259 6.33 24.23 -1.67
C PRO A 259 5.67 23.17 -0.78
N PHE A 260 4.40 22.82 -1.03
CA PHE A 260 3.69 21.77 -0.29
C PHE A 260 4.29 20.39 -0.58
N PHE A 261 4.58 20.11 -1.83
CA PHE A 261 5.14 18.83 -2.25
C PHE A 261 6.68 18.92 -2.36
N PRO A 262 7.47 18.03 -1.76
CA PRO A 262 8.92 18.15 -1.71
C PRO A 262 9.57 17.78 -3.05
N ILE A 263 9.40 18.63 -4.07
CA ILE A 263 9.95 18.41 -5.42
C ILE A 263 11.47 18.35 -5.40
N ASP A 264 12.11 19.13 -4.54
CA ASP A 264 13.56 19.13 -4.34
C ASP A 264 14.07 17.72 -3.99
N LEU A 265 13.33 16.95 -3.20
CA LEU A 265 13.65 15.54 -2.94
C LEU A 265 13.55 14.70 -4.20
N LEU A 266 12.57 14.94 -5.09
CA LEU A 266 12.44 14.21 -6.35
C LEU A 266 13.56 14.51 -7.36
N GLN A 267 14.22 15.66 -7.24
CA GLN A 267 15.38 16.01 -8.08
C GLN A 267 16.61 15.20 -7.69
N ILE A 268 16.68 14.69 -6.46
CA ILE A 268 17.77 13.82 -6.00
C ILE A 268 17.66 12.49 -6.74
N ARG A 269 18.62 12.22 -7.64
CA ARG A 269 18.61 11.05 -8.52
C ARG A 269 18.43 9.72 -7.77
N GLY A 270 19.13 9.52 -6.66
CA GLY A 270 19.04 8.30 -5.85
C GLY A 270 17.65 8.10 -5.21
N LEU A 271 17.01 9.20 -4.76
CA LEU A 271 15.69 9.16 -4.18
C LEU A 271 14.63 8.85 -5.25
N ARG A 272 14.64 9.57 -6.37
CA ARG A 272 13.72 9.32 -7.49
C ARG A 272 13.77 7.87 -7.97
N GLN A 273 14.96 7.31 -8.13
CA GLN A 273 15.14 5.93 -8.57
C GLN A 273 14.61 4.93 -7.53
N SER A 274 14.79 5.21 -6.24
CA SER A 274 14.24 4.40 -5.15
C SER A 274 12.71 4.42 -5.15
N LEU A 275 12.08 5.58 -5.38
CA LEU A 275 10.62 5.71 -5.48
C LEU A 275 10.06 4.95 -6.69
N LEU A 276 10.71 5.04 -7.86
CA LEU A 276 10.33 4.25 -9.04
C LEU A 276 10.47 2.74 -8.77
N THR A 277 11.50 2.32 -8.07
CA THR A 277 11.68 0.93 -7.64
C THR A 277 10.52 0.48 -6.72
N ALA A 278 10.07 1.34 -5.79
CA ALA A 278 8.92 1.05 -4.94
C ALA A 278 7.61 0.91 -5.74
N ILE A 279 7.37 1.79 -6.72
CA ILE A 279 6.22 1.71 -7.63
C ILE A 279 6.22 0.36 -8.35
N CYS A 280 7.33 -0.01 -8.99
CA CYS A 280 7.45 -1.26 -9.74
C CYS A 280 7.23 -2.50 -8.87
N SER A 281 7.85 -2.54 -7.69
CA SER A 281 7.71 -3.68 -6.77
C SER A 281 6.28 -3.85 -6.28
N THR A 282 5.62 -2.74 -5.88
CA THR A 282 4.24 -2.80 -5.38
C THR A 282 3.25 -3.08 -6.51
N PHE A 283 3.50 -2.56 -7.72
CA PHE A 283 2.78 -2.92 -8.94
C PHE A 283 2.77 -4.45 -9.13
N CYS A 284 3.95 -5.08 -9.13
CA CYS A 284 4.07 -6.52 -9.34
C CYS A 284 3.37 -7.32 -8.22
N LEU A 285 3.55 -6.90 -6.96
CA LEU A 285 2.95 -7.58 -5.82
C LEU A 285 1.43 -7.58 -5.90
N LEU A 286 0.83 -6.41 -6.11
CA LEU A 286 -0.64 -6.27 -6.12
C LEU A 286 -1.25 -6.88 -7.37
N ALA A 287 -0.59 -6.80 -8.51
CA ALA A 287 -0.99 -7.53 -9.72
C ALA A 287 -1.10 -9.04 -9.44
N LEU A 288 -0.08 -9.64 -8.77
CA LEU A 288 -0.13 -11.06 -8.41
C LEU A 288 -1.20 -11.35 -7.36
N VAL A 289 -1.29 -10.55 -6.30
CA VAL A 289 -2.26 -10.79 -5.21
C VAL A 289 -3.69 -10.78 -5.72
N PHE A 290 -4.03 -9.90 -6.66
CA PHE A 290 -5.39 -9.82 -7.20
C PHE A 290 -5.66 -10.81 -8.32
N TYR A 291 -4.72 -11.02 -9.25
CA TYR A 291 -5.00 -11.79 -10.47
C TYR A 291 -4.52 -13.24 -10.43
N LEU A 292 -3.60 -13.61 -9.54
CA LEU A 292 -3.20 -15.01 -9.40
C LEU A 292 -4.34 -15.91 -8.88
N PRO A 293 -5.17 -15.51 -7.90
CA PRO A 293 -6.36 -16.26 -7.53
C PRO A 293 -7.37 -16.44 -8.69
N VAL A 294 -7.52 -15.41 -9.52
CA VAL A 294 -8.39 -15.46 -10.71
C VAL A 294 -7.83 -16.49 -11.72
N TYR A 295 -6.50 -16.50 -11.92
CA TYR A 295 -5.84 -17.53 -12.75
C TYR A 295 -6.05 -18.94 -12.21
N PHE A 296 -5.93 -19.14 -10.90
CA PHE A 296 -6.19 -20.45 -10.29
C PHE A 296 -7.64 -20.90 -10.50
N GLN A 297 -8.60 -20.00 -10.37
CA GLN A 297 -10.02 -20.33 -10.53
C GLN A 297 -10.40 -20.58 -11.99
N LEU A 298 -10.06 -19.66 -12.90
CA LEU A 298 -10.45 -19.73 -14.30
C LEU A 298 -9.55 -20.62 -15.15
N GLY A 299 -8.23 -20.50 -14.98
CA GLY A 299 -7.25 -21.19 -15.80
C GLY A 299 -6.94 -22.61 -15.32
N LEU A 300 -7.03 -22.84 -14.00
CA LEU A 300 -6.69 -24.15 -13.40
C LEU A 300 -7.88 -24.81 -12.69
N HIS A 301 -9.08 -24.29 -12.86
CA HIS A 301 -10.35 -24.85 -12.36
C HIS A 301 -10.32 -25.22 -10.87
N THR A 302 -9.77 -24.32 -10.02
CA THR A 302 -9.75 -24.51 -8.57
C THR A 302 -10.90 -23.76 -7.92
N GLY A 303 -11.43 -24.29 -6.82
CA GLY A 303 -12.41 -23.55 -6.01
C GLY A 303 -11.78 -22.32 -5.35
N ALA A 304 -12.60 -21.32 -4.99
CA ALA A 304 -12.16 -20.06 -4.41
C ALA A 304 -11.31 -20.23 -3.14
N ALA A 305 -11.69 -21.17 -2.24
CA ALA A 305 -10.92 -21.47 -1.03
C ALA A 305 -9.52 -22.02 -1.36
N GLN A 306 -9.41 -22.93 -2.35
CA GLN A 306 -8.14 -23.47 -2.79
C GLN A 306 -7.28 -22.42 -3.48
N ALA A 307 -7.87 -21.52 -4.29
CA ALA A 307 -7.16 -20.42 -4.93
C ALA A 307 -6.55 -19.45 -3.89
N GLY A 308 -7.28 -19.16 -2.82
CA GLY A 308 -6.76 -18.39 -1.69
C GLY A 308 -5.58 -19.05 -0.99
N LEU A 309 -5.64 -20.37 -0.76
CA LEU A 309 -4.54 -21.14 -0.19
C LEU A 309 -3.32 -21.16 -1.11
N LEU A 310 -3.51 -21.28 -2.42
CA LEU A 310 -2.43 -21.26 -3.41
C LEU A 310 -1.78 -19.85 -3.58
N LEU A 311 -2.42 -18.79 -3.11
CA LEU A 311 -1.81 -17.44 -3.03
C LEU A 311 -0.87 -17.31 -1.82
N THR A 312 -1.11 -18.06 -0.74
CA THR A 312 -0.32 -17.99 0.51
C THR A 312 1.20 -18.09 0.29
N PRO A 313 1.73 -18.94 -0.59
CA PRO A 313 3.17 -18.99 -0.89
C PRO A 313 3.76 -17.66 -1.34
N VAL A 314 3.06 -16.86 -2.14
CA VAL A 314 3.51 -15.52 -2.57
C VAL A 314 3.75 -14.62 -1.35
N LEU A 315 2.80 -14.59 -0.42
CA LEU A 315 2.85 -13.77 0.79
C LEU A 315 3.95 -14.25 1.75
N LEU A 316 4.09 -15.56 1.93
CA LEU A 316 5.17 -16.15 2.72
C LEU A 316 6.54 -15.85 2.11
N GLY A 317 6.67 -15.95 0.79
CA GLY A 317 7.87 -15.55 0.07
C GLY A 317 8.21 -14.08 0.28
N PHE A 318 7.21 -13.20 0.22
CA PHE A 318 7.38 -11.76 0.46
C PHE A 318 7.93 -11.47 1.87
N ILE A 319 7.39 -12.13 2.90
CA ILE A 319 7.88 -12.02 4.28
C ILE A 319 9.31 -12.55 4.40
N ALA A 320 9.58 -13.73 3.82
CA ALA A 320 10.90 -14.35 3.86
C ALA A 320 11.94 -13.45 3.17
N GLY A 321 11.64 -12.90 1.99
CA GLY A 321 12.50 -11.98 1.26
C GLY A 321 12.79 -10.69 2.05
N GLY A 322 11.78 -10.10 2.66
CA GLY A 322 11.93 -8.92 3.53
C GLY A 322 12.80 -9.20 4.76
N THR A 323 12.64 -10.38 5.37
CA THR A 323 13.44 -10.81 6.52
C THR A 323 14.90 -11.07 6.15
N LEU A 324 15.14 -11.73 5.01
CA LEU A 324 16.49 -11.94 4.47
C LEU A 324 17.18 -10.61 4.16
N ALA A 325 16.45 -9.66 3.57
CA ALA A 325 16.93 -8.30 3.35
C ALA A 325 17.36 -7.62 4.65
N GLY A 326 16.53 -7.71 5.69
CA GLY A 326 16.84 -7.16 7.00
C GLY A 326 18.13 -7.72 7.59
N ARG A 327 18.31 -9.04 7.52
CA ARG A 327 19.54 -9.72 7.98
C ARG A 327 20.77 -9.32 7.17
N HIS A 328 20.65 -9.24 5.85
CA HIS A 328 21.76 -8.87 4.98
C HIS A 328 22.22 -7.43 5.24
N VAL A 329 21.29 -6.48 5.21
CA VAL A 329 21.61 -5.06 5.43
C VAL A 329 22.11 -4.83 6.86
N GLY A 330 21.54 -5.52 7.86
CA GLY A 330 22.01 -5.44 9.25
C GLY A 330 23.46 -5.89 9.43
N ARG A 331 23.94 -6.87 8.62
CA ARG A 331 25.31 -7.37 8.66
C ARG A 331 26.28 -6.53 7.81
N THR A 332 25.86 -6.16 6.61
CA THR A 332 26.76 -5.52 5.61
C THR A 332 26.71 -4.00 5.64
N GLY A 333 25.59 -3.41 6.08
CA GLY A 333 25.31 -1.98 5.95
C GLY A 333 25.06 -1.53 4.51
N GLU A 334 24.91 -2.45 3.54
CA GLU A 334 24.71 -2.14 2.13
C GLU A 334 23.31 -2.54 1.64
N PRO A 335 22.35 -1.60 1.57
CA PRO A 335 20.99 -1.89 1.15
C PRO A 335 20.83 -2.07 -0.37
N LYS A 336 21.71 -1.48 -1.21
CA LYS A 336 21.57 -1.41 -2.66
C LYS A 336 21.48 -2.79 -3.37
N PRO A 337 22.35 -3.79 -3.12
CA PRO A 337 22.32 -5.05 -3.88
C PRO A 337 21.04 -5.84 -3.67
N VAL A 338 20.35 -5.63 -2.55
CA VAL A 338 19.23 -6.44 -2.11
C VAL A 338 17.98 -6.28 -3.00
N PRO A 339 17.44 -5.05 -3.25
CA PRO A 339 16.31 -4.88 -4.16
C PRO A 339 16.66 -5.18 -5.62
N VAL A 340 17.94 -5.01 -6.03
CA VAL A 340 18.37 -5.37 -7.39
C VAL A 340 18.26 -6.88 -7.59
N ALA A 341 18.92 -7.66 -6.72
CA ALA A 341 18.87 -9.12 -6.80
C ALA A 341 17.44 -9.66 -6.64
N GLY A 342 16.65 -9.07 -5.72
CA GLY A 342 15.28 -9.45 -5.51
C GLY A 342 14.40 -9.24 -6.74
N LEU A 343 14.43 -8.07 -7.35
CA LEU A 343 13.61 -7.77 -8.54
C LEU A 343 14.06 -8.55 -9.78
N VAL A 344 15.36 -8.83 -9.93
CA VAL A 344 15.86 -9.75 -10.98
C VAL A 344 15.29 -11.16 -10.76
N LEU A 345 15.34 -11.67 -9.52
CA LEU A 345 14.76 -12.98 -9.17
C LEU A 345 13.26 -13.01 -9.48
N ALA A 346 12.52 -11.97 -9.11
CA ALA A 346 11.09 -11.87 -9.39
C ALA A 346 10.81 -11.84 -10.90
N ALA A 347 11.59 -11.07 -11.68
CA ALA A 347 11.44 -11.01 -13.13
C ALA A 347 11.68 -12.39 -13.78
N ILE A 348 12.73 -13.11 -13.37
CA ILE A 348 13.05 -14.45 -13.86
C ILE A 348 11.92 -15.42 -13.50
N ALA A 349 11.46 -15.43 -12.25
CA ALA A 349 10.38 -16.32 -11.82
C ALA A 349 9.08 -16.06 -12.60
N LEU A 350 8.75 -14.81 -12.87
CA LEU A 350 7.59 -14.43 -13.70
C LEU A 350 7.77 -14.86 -15.16
N LEU A 351 8.96 -14.75 -15.75
CA LEU A 351 9.23 -15.24 -17.10
C LEU A 351 9.13 -16.77 -17.18
N VAL A 352 9.62 -17.48 -16.17
CA VAL A 352 9.43 -18.94 -16.08
C VAL A 352 7.95 -19.28 -15.97
N LEU A 353 7.15 -18.48 -15.24
CA LEU A 353 5.70 -18.65 -15.12
C LEU A 353 4.98 -18.49 -16.46
N VAL A 354 5.47 -17.62 -17.36
CA VAL A 354 4.95 -17.48 -18.73
C VAL A 354 5.12 -18.78 -19.54
N ALA A 355 6.26 -19.46 -19.38
CA ALA A 355 6.59 -20.66 -20.11
C ALA A 355 6.10 -21.96 -19.41
N ALA A 356 5.78 -21.88 -18.12
CA ALA A 356 5.45 -23.04 -17.30
C ALA A 356 4.16 -23.73 -17.77
N PRO A 357 4.08 -25.06 -17.62
CA PRO A 357 2.84 -25.78 -17.79
C PRO A 357 1.81 -25.34 -16.75
N SER A 358 0.52 -25.49 -17.07
CA SER A 358 -0.60 -25.10 -16.21
C SER A 358 -0.76 -26.03 -14.99
N ASN A 359 0.28 -26.12 -14.17
CA ASN A 359 0.33 -26.92 -12.94
C ASN A 359 0.23 -26.01 -11.73
N LYS A 360 -0.83 -26.16 -10.93
CA LYS A 360 -1.12 -25.31 -9.76
C LYS A 360 -0.01 -25.30 -8.71
N VAL A 361 0.69 -26.42 -8.50
CA VAL A 361 1.78 -26.50 -7.51
C VAL A 361 3.00 -25.73 -8.00
N LEU A 362 3.35 -25.86 -9.30
CA LEU A 362 4.45 -25.13 -9.90
C LEU A 362 4.19 -23.64 -9.92
N VAL A 363 2.96 -23.21 -10.26
CA VAL A 363 2.56 -21.80 -10.24
C VAL A 363 2.67 -21.22 -8.82
N ALA A 364 2.21 -21.94 -7.80
CA ALA A 364 2.32 -21.52 -6.40
C ALA A 364 3.80 -21.44 -5.94
N ALA A 365 4.64 -22.40 -6.35
CA ALA A 365 6.08 -22.40 -6.05
C ALA A 365 6.81 -21.22 -6.72
N LEU A 366 6.51 -20.94 -7.99
CA LEU A 366 7.04 -19.76 -8.68
C LEU A 366 6.52 -18.46 -8.07
N GLY A 367 5.27 -18.46 -7.60
CA GLY A 367 4.71 -17.37 -6.80
C GLY A 367 5.49 -17.11 -5.51
N PHE A 368 5.90 -18.16 -4.79
CA PHE A 368 6.78 -18.06 -3.62
C PHE A 368 8.12 -17.42 -3.96
N VAL A 369 8.77 -17.88 -5.03
CA VAL A 369 10.05 -17.31 -5.50
C VAL A 369 9.89 -15.84 -5.90
N THR A 370 8.81 -15.51 -6.60
CA THR A 370 8.49 -14.11 -6.94
C THR A 370 8.29 -13.27 -5.68
N GLY A 371 7.58 -13.81 -4.68
CA GLY A 371 7.42 -13.17 -3.37
C GLY A 371 8.76 -12.88 -2.69
N ILE A 372 9.68 -13.88 -2.64
CA ILE A 372 11.04 -13.68 -2.11
C ILE A 372 11.75 -12.54 -2.85
N GLY A 373 11.56 -12.43 -4.16
CA GLY A 373 12.17 -11.38 -4.96
C GLY A 373 11.60 -9.98 -4.69
N LEU A 374 10.30 -9.86 -4.47
CA LEU A 374 9.63 -8.58 -4.24
C LEU A 374 9.78 -8.07 -2.80
N GLY A 375 9.82 -8.98 -1.82
CA GLY A 375 9.86 -8.67 -0.39
C GLY A 375 10.99 -7.73 0.05
N PRO A 376 12.22 -7.89 -0.46
CA PRO A 376 13.36 -7.04 -0.10
C PRO A 376 13.17 -5.57 -0.41
N THR A 377 12.41 -5.23 -1.44
CA THR A 377 12.30 -3.85 -1.93
C THR A 377 11.67 -2.92 -0.92
N MET A 378 10.65 -3.40 -0.20
CA MET A 378 9.89 -2.57 0.73
C MET A 378 10.76 -2.00 1.87
N PRO A 379 11.49 -2.83 2.65
CA PRO A 379 12.31 -2.33 3.75
C PRO A 379 13.54 -1.55 3.26
N THR A 380 14.16 -1.98 2.17
CA THR A 380 15.40 -1.36 1.68
C THR A 380 15.16 0.02 1.08
N VAL A 381 14.14 0.19 0.24
CA VAL A 381 13.78 1.49 -0.34
C VAL A 381 13.42 2.48 0.76
N GLN A 382 12.64 2.07 1.77
CA GLN A 382 12.28 2.93 2.88
C GLN A 382 13.53 3.49 3.59
N VAL A 383 14.50 2.62 3.90
CA VAL A 383 15.72 3.03 4.60
C VAL A 383 16.62 3.90 3.71
N VAL A 384 16.79 3.54 2.43
CA VAL A 384 17.59 4.34 1.48
C VAL A 384 17.04 5.74 1.32
N VAL A 385 15.73 5.87 1.10
CA VAL A 385 15.07 7.18 0.93
C VAL A 385 15.19 8.03 2.19
N GLN A 386 14.98 7.44 3.37
CA GLN A 386 15.14 8.12 4.66
C GLN A 386 16.59 8.57 4.91
N THR A 387 17.57 7.75 4.51
CA THR A 387 18.99 8.08 4.69
C THR A 387 19.43 9.22 3.76
N ILE A 388 18.96 9.22 2.51
CA ILE A 388 19.26 10.27 1.52
C ILE A 388 18.61 11.60 1.94
N ALA A 389 17.35 11.57 2.42
CA ALA A 389 16.62 12.77 2.80
C ALA A 389 17.11 13.40 4.12
N GLY A 390 17.78 12.63 4.96
CA GLY A 390 18.26 13.09 6.26
C GLY A 390 17.16 13.19 7.33
N HIS A 391 17.58 13.54 8.57
CA HIS A 391 16.69 13.53 9.72
C HIS A 391 15.60 14.60 9.71
N GLU A 392 15.90 15.74 9.12
CA GLU A 392 14.97 16.89 9.08
C GLU A 392 13.75 16.65 8.18
N ARG A 393 13.89 15.78 7.18
CA ARG A 393 12.87 15.52 6.15
C ARG A 393 12.38 14.08 6.12
N LEU A 394 12.52 13.35 7.23
CA LEU A 394 12.11 11.95 7.33
C LEU A 394 10.62 11.73 7.05
N GLY A 395 9.76 12.64 7.53
CA GLY A 395 8.31 12.56 7.33
C GLY A 395 7.95 12.73 5.86
N ALA A 396 8.46 13.77 5.21
CA ALA A 396 8.22 14.01 3.79
C ALA A 396 8.77 12.88 2.91
N ALA A 397 9.97 12.39 3.19
CA ALA A 397 10.59 11.28 2.48
C ALA A 397 9.79 9.97 2.64
N THR A 398 9.33 9.69 3.86
CA THR A 398 8.48 8.52 4.16
C THR A 398 7.14 8.61 3.44
N ALA A 399 6.52 9.79 3.45
CA ALA A 399 5.27 10.04 2.75
C ALA A 399 5.41 9.78 1.24
N LEU A 400 6.52 10.21 0.61
CA LEU A 400 6.80 9.91 -0.80
C LEU A 400 6.91 8.41 -1.08
N VAL A 401 7.53 7.63 -0.19
CA VAL A 401 7.59 6.16 -0.34
C VAL A 401 6.20 5.54 -0.24
N VAL A 402 5.41 5.94 0.76
CA VAL A 402 4.04 5.41 0.95
C VAL A 402 3.16 5.77 -0.24
N LEU A 403 3.22 7.01 -0.72
CA LEU A 403 2.49 7.47 -1.92
C LEU A 403 2.92 6.66 -3.16
N SER A 404 4.22 6.49 -3.38
CA SER A 404 4.74 5.70 -4.51
C SER A 404 4.22 4.27 -4.50
N ARG A 405 4.14 3.66 -3.31
CA ARG A 405 3.58 2.31 -3.14
C ARG A 405 2.09 2.27 -3.43
N THR A 406 1.33 3.27 -2.98
CA THR A 406 -0.11 3.37 -3.28
C THR A 406 -0.35 3.52 -4.78
N LEU A 407 0.44 4.36 -5.46
CA LEU A 407 0.38 4.50 -6.93
C LEU A 407 0.76 3.19 -7.62
N GLY A 408 1.82 2.52 -7.18
CA GLY A 408 2.23 1.21 -7.72
C GLY A 408 1.12 0.17 -7.57
N ALA A 409 0.48 0.10 -6.42
CA ALA A 409 -0.64 -0.80 -6.14
C ALA A 409 -1.82 -0.53 -7.10
N ALA A 410 -2.26 0.73 -7.21
CA ALA A 410 -3.35 1.14 -8.09
C ALA A 410 -3.05 0.85 -9.56
N LEU A 411 -1.85 1.20 -10.03
CA LEU A 411 -1.42 0.93 -11.41
C LEU A 411 -1.32 -0.57 -11.70
N GLY A 412 -0.80 -1.37 -10.75
CA GLY A 412 -0.65 -2.82 -10.91
C GLY A 412 -1.98 -3.52 -11.06
N THR A 413 -2.94 -3.21 -10.18
CA THR A 413 -4.29 -3.78 -10.27
C THR A 413 -5.03 -3.31 -11.53
N ALA A 414 -4.97 -2.02 -11.85
CA ALA A 414 -5.69 -1.45 -12.97
C ALA A 414 -5.14 -1.92 -14.34
N LEU A 415 -3.83 -1.80 -14.58
CA LEU A 415 -3.24 -2.09 -15.90
C LEU A 415 -3.20 -3.61 -16.18
N ILE A 416 -2.87 -4.44 -15.18
CA ILE A 416 -2.90 -5.89 -15.37
C ILE A 416 -4.35 -6.37 -15.51
N GLY A 417 -5.30 -5.78 -14.79
CA GLY A 417 -6.71 -6.02 -15.02
C GLY A 417 -7.16 -5.69 -16.42
N ALA A 418 -6.76 -4.53 -16.94
CA ALA A 418 -7.05 -4.16 -18.31
C ALA A 418 -6.52 -5.19 -19.32
N VAL A 419 -5.27 -5.64 -19.14
CA VAL A 419 -4.67 -6.67 -20.03
C VAL A 419 -5.47 -7.96 -19.95
N VAL A 420 -5.76 -8.44 -18.74
CA VAL A 420 -6.50 -9.70 -18.56
C VAL A 420 -7.91 -9.60 -19.16
N TYR A 421 -8.66 -8.54 -18.85
CA TYR A 421 -10.07 -8.41 -19.30
C TYR A 421 -10.21 -8.06 -20.77
N SER A 422 -9.29 -7.30 -21.37
CA SER A 422 -9.32 -7.01 -22.81
C SER A 422 -9.11 -8.25 -23.67
N LEU A 423 -8.41 -9.26 -23.12
CA LEU A 423 -8.15 -10.52 -23.81
C LEU A 423 -9.21 -11.60 -23.52
N MET A 424 -10.16 -11.30 -22.63
CA MET A 424 -11.27 -12.19 -22.25
C MET A 424 -12.62 -11.45 -22.29
N PRO A 425 -13.08 -10.96 -23.46
CA PRO A 425 -14.25 -10.09 -23.56
C PRO A 425 -15.58 -10.76 -23.16
N ASN A 426 -15.64 -12.09 -23.11
CA ASN A 426 -16.87 -12.86 -22.84
C ASN A 426 -16.97 -13.36 -21.39
N VAL A 427 -16.06 -12.95 -20.49
CA VAL A 427 -16.07 -13.41 -19.09
C VAL A 427 -16.77 -12.39 -18.21
N ASP A 428 -17.98 -12.73 -17.79
CA ASP A 428 -18.69 -11.98 -16.75
C ASP A 428 -18.23 -12.45 -15.36
N LEU A 429 -17.36 -11.65 -14.73
CA LEU A 429 -16.85 -11.93 -13.38
C LEU A 429 -17.94 -11.93 -12.31
N SER A 430 -19.08 -11.29 -12.54
CA SER A 430 -20.21 -11.32 -11.60
C SER A 430 -20.79 -12.74 -11.47
N GLN A 431 -20.68 -13.56 -12.49
CA GLN A 431 -21.12 -14.96 -12.50
C GLN A 431 -20.15 -15.87 -11.72
N LEU A 432 -18.85 -15.55 -11.70
CA LEU A 432 -17.88 -16.26 -10.88
C LEU A 432 -18.10 -16.09 -9.38
N VAL A 433 -18.57 -14.91 -8.96
CA VAL A 433 -18.90 -14.64 -7.55
C VAL A 433 -20.16 -15.37 -7.11
N ARG A 434 -21.09 -15.67 -8.05
CA ARG A 434 -22.36 -16.33 -7.76
C ARG A 434 -22.32 -17.85 -7.80
N HIS A 435 -21.16 -18.50 -8.10
CA HIS A 435 -21.06 -19.95 -8.27
C HIS A 435 -22.05 -20.54 -9.31
N GLU A 436 -22.57 -19.73 -10.21
CA GLU A 436 -23.47 -20.18 -11.28
C GLU A 436 -22.62 -20.82 -12.39
N SER A 437 -23.06 -21.99 -12.87
CA SER A 437 -22.42 -22.72 -13.94
C SER A 437 -22.35 -21.85 -15.20
N VAL A 438 -21.14 -21.46 -15.59
CA VAL A 438 -20.89 -20.60 -16.74
C VAL A 438 -21.18 -21.38 -18.03
N GLY A 439 -22.35 -21.15 -18.62
CA GLY A 439 -22.77 -21.81 -19.86
C GLY A 439 -21.90 -21.47 -21.09
N ASN A 440 -21.07 -20.41 -21.02
CA ASN A 440 -20.09 -20.01 -22.02
C ASN A 440 -18.74 -19.69 -21.36
N ALA A 441 -18.13 -20.65 -20.65
CA ALA A 441 -16.76 -20.50 -20.16
C ALA A 441 -15.81 -20.25 -21.35
N PRO A 442 -14.94 -19.20 -21.31
CA PRO A 442 -13.92 -19.03 -22.34
C PRO A 442 -13.08 -20.30 -22.42
N GLY A 443 -12.64 -20.68 -23.61
CA GLY A 443 -11.78 -21.83 -23.78
C GLY A 443 -10.55 -21.71 -22.87
N ASN A 444 -10.18 -22.77 -22.15
CA ASN A 444 -9.09 -22.78 -21.18
C ASN A 444 -7.78 -22.19 -21.77
N ALA A 445 -7.59 -22.31 -23.09
CA ALA A 445 -6.45 -21.78 -23.82
C ALA A 445 -6.44 -20.24 -23.87
N GLU A 446 -7.59 -19.58 -23.97
CA GLU A 446 -7.69 -18.10 -24.00
C GLU A 446 -7.34 -17.51 -22.64
N VAL A 447 -7.86 -18.08 -21.57
CA VAL A 447 -7.55 -17.67 -20.20
C VAL A 447 -6.05 -17.79 -19.94
N ILE A 448 -5.46 -18.95 -20.25
CA ILE A 448 -4.02 -19.19 -20.06
C ILE A 448 -3.20 -18.20 -20.88
N ARG A 449 -3.60 -17.91 -22.14
CA ARG A 449 -2.92 -16.92 -22.98
C ARG A 449 -2.98 -15.51 -22.39
N ALA A 450 -4.15 -15.07 -21.93
CA ALA A 450 -4.32 -13.77 -21.32
C ALA A 450 -3.43 -13.60 -20.08
N PHE A 451 -3.38 -14.61 -19.20
CA PHE A 451 -2.54 -14.58 -18.02
C PHE A 451 -1.04 -14.69 -18.34
N ARG A 452 -0.63 -15.42 -19.37
CA ARG A 452 0.77 -15.43 -19.83
C ARG A 452 1.21 -14.02 -20.25
N ILE A 453 0.37 -13.28 -20.99
CA ILE A 453 0.66 -11.90 -21.38
C ILE A 453 0.72 -11.00 -20.14
N ALA A 454 -0.18 -11.18 -19.18
CA ALA A 454 -0.18 -10.44 -17.92
C ALA A 454 1.09 -10.70 -17.10
N PHE A 455 1.52 -11.95 -16.97
CA PHE A 455 2.77 -12.31 -16.28
C PHE A 455 4.00 -11.75 -17.00
N PHE A 456 4.02 -11.79 -18.34
CA PHE A 456 5.09 -11.19 -19.13
C PHE A 456 5.16 -9.66 -18.93
N ALA A 457 4.04 -8.96 -18.97
CA ALA A 457 3.99 -7.53 -18.69
C ALA A 457 4.48 -7.21 -17.25
N THR A 458 4.07 -8.02 -16.28
CA THR A 458 4.53 -7.88 -14.88
C THR A 458 6.03 -8.14 -14.76
N ALA A 459 6.59 -9.11 -15.50
CA ALA A 459 8.03 -9.38 -15.54
C ALA A 459 8.83 -8.20 -16.11
N LEU A 460 8.31 -7.54 -17.16
CA LEU A 460 8.95 -6.33 -17.71
C LEU A 460 8.98 -5.18 -16.68
N VAL A 461 7.90 -4.99 -15.91
CA VAL A 461 7.87 -3.99 -14.84
C VAL A 461 8.86 -4.35 -13.73
N ALA A 462 8.99 -5.63 -13.35
CA ALA A 462 9.99 -6.08 -12.37
C ALA A 462 11.42 -5.84 -12.88
N ALA A 463 11.71 -6.14 -14.15
CA ALA A 463 13.01 -5.88 -14.77
C ALA A 463 13.32 -4.37 -14.83
N PHE A 464 12.35 -3.53 -15.18
CA PHE A 464 12.49 -2.08 -15.14
C PHE A 464 12.75 -1.57 -13.71
N GLY A 465 12.08 -2.14 -12.71
CA GLY A 465 12.33 -1.89 -11.29
C GLY A 465 13.76 -2.25 -10.88
N ALA A 466 14.27 -3.43 -11.31
CA ALA A 466 15.65 -3.86 -11.06
C ALA A 466 16.66 -2.90 -11.68
N PHE A 467 16.42 -2.47 -12.92
CA PHE A 467 17.24 -1.48 -13.60
C PHE A 467 17.29 -0.14 -12.85
N ASN A 468 16.16 0.37 -12.35
CA ASN A 468 16.13 1.59 -11.53
C ASN A 468 16.87 1.38 -10.21
N ALA A 469 16.66 0.26 -9.53
CA ALA A 469 17.38 -0.09 -8.30
C ALA A 469 18.89 -0.12 -8.49
N SER A 470 19.38 -0.64 -9.63
CA SER A 470 20.82 -0.68 -9.95
C SER A 470 21.46 0.71 -10.08
N ARG A 471 20.65 1.71 -10.46
CA ARG A 471 21.08 3.11 -10.62
C ARG A 471 21.04 3.94 -9.34
N VAL A 472 20.50 3.40 -8.26
CA VAL A 472 20.59 4.04 -6.93
C VAL A 472 22.04 4.13 -6.50
N PRO A 473 22.54 5.29 -6.01
CA PRO A 473 23.90 5.42 -5.51
C PRO A 473 24.14 4.47 -4.33
N ARG A 474 25.40 4.08 -4.12
CA ARG A 474 25.77 3.29 -2.94
C ARG A 474 25.61 4.15 -1.69
N VAL A 475 24.68 3.78 -0.84
CA VAL A 475 24.44 4.39 0.47
C VAL A 475 24.80 3.33 1.50
N ARG A 476 25.68 3.68 2.45
CA ARG A 476 25.96 2.84 3.63
C ARG A 476 25.07 3.29 4.78
N VAL A 477 24.46 2.35 5.48
CA VAL A 477 23.54 2.57 6.61
C VAL A 477 24.06 1.94 7.88
#